data_10e6092376c2fc89d5923d3a703c00a2
#
_entry.id   10e6092376c2fc89d5923d3a703c00a2
#
_cell.length_a   1.000
_cell.length_b   1.000
_cell.length_c   1.000
_cell.angle_alpha   90.00
_cell.angle_beta   90.00
_cell.angle_gamma   90.00
#
_symmetry.space_group_name_H-M   'P 1'
#
loop_
_entity.id
_entity.type
_entity.pdbx_description
1 polymer ?
#
loop_
_entity_poly.entity_id
_entity_poly.type
_entity_poly.pdbx_seq_one_letter_code
_entity_poly.pdbx_strand_id
1 'polypeptide(L)'
;MADAPIKILIADDEPDIIEIISFHLMKAGFDIATARDGSEAIEKAKQFEPDCIILDVMMPKRTGFEVCEYLRSNSQFDKTLIVLLTALNDEASHIKGLELGGDDFVTKPISPKVLISRITALFRRIQPAAGDSKIVTANGLTIDPAQYRTALNGVQYVLAKKEFELLYLLASKPGKVFTF
;
A
#
# COMPACT_ATOMS: atom_id res chain seq x y z
N MET A 1 16.20 6.96 -18.20
CA MET A 1 14.89 6.43 -18.60
C MET A 1 13.88 6.99 -17.62
N ALA A 2 12.79 7.59 -18.08
CA ALA A 2 11.74 8.04 -17.17
C ALA A 2 11.12 6.78 -16.54
N ASP A 3 11.06 6.73 -15.21
CA ASP A 3 10.37 5.65 -14.52
C ASP A 3 8.91 5.62 -15.00
N ALA A 4 8.36 4.42 -15.18
CA ALA A 4 6.96 4.26 -15.55
C ALA A 4 6.07 4.94 -14.49
N PRO A 5 4.97 5.59 -14.88
CA PRO A 5 4.08 6.23 -13.92
C PRO A 5 3.53 5.21 -12.92
N ILE A 6 3.45 5.60 -11.66
CA ILE A 6 2.86 4.79 -10.60
C ILE A 6 1.37 4.59 -10.91
N LYS A 7 0.91 3.35 -10.88
CA LYS A 7 -0.45 2.94 -11.20
C LYS A 7 -1.31 2.90 -9.94
N ILE A 8 -2.43 3.60 -9.96
CA ILE A 8 -3.37 3.63 -8.83
C ILE A 8 -4.77 3.21 -9.30
N LEU A 9 -5.33 2.20 -8.65
CA LEU A 9 -6.74 1.81 -8.83
C LEU A 9 -7.57 2.49 -7.74
N ILE A 10 -8.65 3.17 -8.14
CA ILE A 10 -9.63 3.78 -7.23
C ILE A 10 -10.90 2.97 -7.30
N ALA A 11 -11.37 2.46 -6.18
CA ALA A 11 -12.62 1.72 -6.07
C ALA A 11 -13.53 2.41 -5.05
N ASP A 12 -14.64 2.95 -5.53
CA ASP A 12 -15.67 3.65 -4.76
C ASP A 12 -16.99 3.58 -5.56
N ASP A 13 -18.13 3.46 -4.91
CA ASP A 13 -19.43 3.43 -5.61
C ASP A 13 -19.99 4.82 -5.88
N GLU A 14 -19.39 5.87 -5.30
CA GLU A 14 -19.76 7.27 -5.50
C GLU A 14 -18.99 7.87 -6.70
N PRO A 15 -19.65 8.14 -7.86
CA PRO A 15 -18.97 8.64 -9.06
C PRO A 15 -18.26 9.97 -8.84
N ASP A 16 -18.83 10.85 -8.04
CA ASP A 16 -18.28 12.18 -7.74
C ASP A 16 -16.96 12.08 -6.97
N ILE A 17 -16.84 11.10 -6.06
CA ILE A 17 -15.61 10.83 -5.32
C ILE A 17 -14.53 10.30 -6.27
N ILE A 18 -14.89 9.35 -7.14
CA ILE A 18 -13.97 8.82 -8.16
C ILE A 18 -13.46 9.96 -9.04
N GLU A 19 -14.34 10.83 -9.53
CA GLU A 19 -13.97 11.93 -10.43
C GLU A 19 -13.00 12.91 -9.75
N ILE A 20 -13.33 13.35 -8.54
CA ILE A 20 -12.50 14.29 -7.78
C ILE A 20 -11.12 13.71 -7.48
N ILE A 21 -11.06 12.47 -6.99
CA ILE A 21 -9.80 11.82 -6.65
C ILE A 21 -8.97 11.57 -7.90
N SER A 22 -9.58 11.04 -8.97
CA SER A 22 -8.91 10.75 -10.24
C SER A 22 -8.30 12.01 -10.84
N PHE A 23 -9.05 13.12 -10.89
CA PHE A 23 -8.55 14.39 -11.41
C PHE A 23 -7.27 14.85 -10.69
N HIS A 24 -7.29 14.81 -9.36
CA HIS A 24 -6.15 15.27 -8.57
C HIS A 24 -4.94 14.34 -8.66
N LEU A 25 -5.15 13.02 -8.70
CA LEU A 25 -4.07 12.05 -8.84
C LEU A 25 -3.45 12.06 -10.25
N MET A 26 -4.27 12.15 -11.30
CA MET A 26 -3.75 12.32 -12.69
C MET A 26 -2.94 13.61 -12.81
N LYS A 27 -3.39 14.70 -12.22
CA LYS A 27 -2.62 15.96 -12.19
C LYS A 27 -1.29 15.84 -11.42
N ALA A 28 -1.21 14.92 -10.47
CA ALA A 28 0.02 14.60 -9.74
C ALA A 28 0.94 13.61 -10.48
N GLY A 29 0.55 13.14 -11.68
CA GLY A 29 1.37 12.29 -12.55
C GLY A 29 1.17 10.79 -12.35
N PHE A 30 0.10 10.36 -11.67
CA PHE A 30 -0.25 8.96 -11.51
C PHE A 30 -1.08 8.45 -12.71
N ASP A 31 -0.91 7.15 -13.03
CA ASP A 31 -1.76 6.43 -13.98
C ASP A 31 -2.95 5.82 -13.22
N ILE A 32 -4.18 6.07 -13.70
CA ILE A 32 -5.39 5.82 -12.92
C ILE A 32 -6.33 4.85 -13.63
N ALA A 33 -6.75 3.81 -12.91
CA ALA A 33 -7.91 3.00 -13.22
C ALA A 33 -8.99 3.18 -12.14
N THR A 34 -10.25 2.95 -12.48
CA THR A 34 -11.38 3.13 -11.55
C THR A 34 -12.29 1.92 -11.55
N ALA A 35 -12.92 1.61 -10.42
CA ALA A 35 -13.93 0.58 -10.24
C ALA A 35 -15.11 1.12 -9.41
N ARG A 36 -16.31 0.63 -9.62
CA ARG A 36 -17.53 1.09 -8.95
C ARG A 36 -18.10 0.11 -7.93
N ASP A 37 -17.49 -1.04 -7.82
CA ASP A 37 -17.85 -2.06 -6.83
C ASP A 37 -16.66 -2.97 -6.53
N GLY A 38 -16.77 -3.76 -5.47
CA GLY A 38 -15.67 -4.61 -5.04
C GLY A 38 -15.33 -5.76 -6.00
N SER A 39 -16.30 -6.24 -6.81
CA SER A 39 -16.02 -7.28 -7.80
C SER A 39 -15.27 -6.70 -9.00
N GLU A 40 -15.68 -5.54 -9.49
CA GLU A 40 -14.97 -4.81 -10.54
C GLU A 40 -13.55 -4.41 -10.08
N ALA A 41 -13.39 -4.05 -8.79
CA ALA A 41 -12.09 -3.72 -8.23
C ALA A 41 -11.10 -4.89 -8.31
N ILE A 42 -11.54 -6.11 -8.00
CA ILE A 42 -10.71 -7.31 -8.11
C ILE A 42 -10.34 -7.61 -9.56
N GLU A 43 -11.30 -7.51 -10.49
CA GLU A 43 -11.05 -7.77 -11.91
C GLU A 43 -10.04 -6.76 -12.49
N LYS A 44 -10.24 -5.47 -12.19
CA LYS A 44 -9.33 -4.42 -12.63
C LYS A 44 -7.96 -4.50 -11.96
N ALA A 45 -7.88 -4.89 -10.70
CA ALA A 45 -6.60 -5.11 -10.05
C ALA A 45 -5.76 -6.17 -10.77
N LYS A 46 -6.37 -7.26 -11.24
CA LYS A 46 -5.68 -8.30 -12.02
C LYS A 46 -5.19 -7.83 -13.39
N GLN A 47 -5.97 -6.98 -14.06
CA GLN A 47 -5.66 -6.50 -15.41
C GLN A 47 -4.68 -5.33 -15.41
N PHE A 48 -4.86 -4.41 -14.49
CA PHE A 48 -4.13 -3.16 -14.40
C PHE A 48 -2.81 -3.30 -13.64
N GLU A 49 -2.73 -4.30 -12.71
CA GLU A 49 -1.58 -4.52 -11.82
C GLU A 49 -1.16 -3.23 -11.10
N PRO A 50 -2.02 -2.67 -10.25
CA PRO A 50 -1.77 -1.39 -9.61
C PRO A 50 -0.68 -1.49 -8.54
N ASP A 51 0.11 -0.41 -8.42
CA ASP A 51 1.05 -0.22 -7.32
C ASP A 51 0.34 0.17 -6.02
N CYS A 52 -0.83 0.83 -6.14
CA CYS A 52 -1.67 1.22 -5.01
C CYS A 52 -3.15 1.06 -5.37
N ILE A 53 -3.95 0.65 -4.38
CA ILE A 53 -5.41 0.61 -4.48
C ILE A 53 -5.98 1.52 -3.39
N ILE A 54 -6.80 2.48 -3.80
CA ILE A 54 -7.64 3.28 -2.91
C ILE A 54 -9.01 2.62 -2.92
N LEU A 55 -9.49 2.18 -1.76
CA LEU A 55 -10.58 1.24 -1.66
C LEU A 55 -11.61 1.71 -0.63
N ASP A 56 -12.79 2.08 -1.09
CA ASP A 56 -13.89 2.37 -0.17
C ASP A 56 -14.30 1.12 0.60
N VAL A 57 -14.55 1.28 1.88
CA VAL A 57 -15.00 0.19 2.75
C VAL A 57 -16.41 -0.25 2.40
N MET A 58 -17.29 0.70 2.06
CA MET A 58 -18.71 0.46 1.84
C MET A 58 -19.06 0.47 0.36
N MET A 59 -18.84 -0.66 -0.31
CA MET A 59 -19.19 -0.83 -1.73
C MET A 59 -20.21 -1.95 -1.93
N PRO A 60 -21.02 -1.90 -3.02
CA PRO A 60 -21.90 -2.99 -3.40
C PRO A 60 -21.11 -4.23 -3.86
N LYS A 61 -21.78 -5.38 -3.90
CA LYS A 61 -21.32 -6.72 -4.26
C LYS A 61 -20.25 -7.27 -3.28
N ARG A 62 -19.16 -6.54 -3.07
CA ARG A 62 -18.11 -6.86 -2.10
C ARG A 62 -17.67 -5.60 -1.40
N THR A 63 -17.55 -5.67 -0.09
CA THR A 63 -17.01 -4.60 0.73
C THR A 63 -15.50 -4.42 0.49
N GLY A 64 -14.98 -3.24 0.79
CA GLY A 64 -13.54 -3.00 0.71
C GLY A 64 -12.71 -3.95 1.58
N PHE A 65 -13.26 -4.40 2.71
CA PHE A 65 -12.60 -5.41 3.55
C PHE A 65 -12.47 -6.76 2.85
N GLU A 66 -13.52 -7.24 2.19
CA GLU A 66 -13.49 -8.50 1.44
C GLU A 66 -12.54 -8.42 0.24
N VAL A 67 -12.46 -7.25 -0.41
CA VAL A 67 -11.47 -7.01 -1.48
C VAL A 67 -10.05 -7.01 -0.92
N CYS A 68 -9.81 -6.33 0.22
CA CYS A 68 -8.52 -6.30 0.89
C CYS A 68 -8.05 -7.71 1.26
N GLU A 69 -8.90 -8.51 1.89
CA GLU A 69 -8.62 -9.90 2.26
C GLU A 69 -8.28 -10.74 1.03
N TYR A 70 -9.08 -10.62 -0.05
CA TYR A 70 -8.80 -11.30 -1.31
C TYR A 70 -7.43 -10.93 -1.88
N LEU A 71 -7.09 -9.65 -1.93
CA LEU A 71 -5.81 -9.19 -2.46
C LEU A 71 -4.64 -9.69 -1.60
N ARG A 72 -4.78 -9.69 -0.27
CA ARG A 72 -3.73 -10.16 0.65
C ARG A 72 -3.57 -11.70 0.65
N SER A 73 -4.60 -12.45 0.24
CA SER A 73 -4.50 -13.89 0.04
C SER A 73 -3.81 -14.30 -1.27
N ASN A 74 -3.53 -13.33 -2.16
CA ASN A 74 -2.94 -13.58 -3.46
C ASN A 74 -1.56 -12.91 -3.57
N SER A 75 -0.50 -13.70 -3.69
CA SER A 75 0.89 -13.24 -3.75
C SER A 75 1.20 -12.26 -4.90
N GLN A 76 0.37 -12.20 -5.95
CA GLN A 76 0.49 -11.21 -7.02
C GLN A 76 0.41 -9.77 -6.46
N PHE A 77 -0.33 -9.57 -5.36
CA PHE A 77 -0.58 -8.25 -4.77
C PHE A 77 0.20 -7.98 -3.48
N ASP A 78 1.20 -8.80 -3.15
CA ASP A 78 2.02 -8.62 -1.94
C ASP A 78 2.68 -7.24 -1.86
N LYS A 79 3.03 -6.66 -3.02
CA LYS A 79 3.66 -5.34 -3.11
C LYS A 79 2.68 -4.20 -3.29
N THR A 80 1.42 -4.49 -3.61
CA THR A 80 0.40 -3.47 -3.84
C THR A 80 0.00 -2.82 -2.52
N LEU A 81 0.09 -1.50 -2.45
CA LEU A 81 -0.40 -0.73 -1.32
C LEU A 81 -1.92 -0.70 -1.29
N ILE A 82 -2.51 -0.82 -0.12
CA ILE A 82 -3.97 -0.71 0.06
C ILE A 82 -4.27 0.42 1.04
N VAL A 83 -4.93 1.47 0.54
CA VAL A 83 -5.43 2.59 1.32
C VAL A 83 -6.94 2.46 1.42
N LEU A 84 -7.46 2.27 2.63
CA LEU A 84 -8.89 2.14 2.85
C LEU A 84 -9.54 3.51 3.11
N LEU A 85 -10.67 3.77 2.44
CA LEU A 85 -11.50 4.93 2.69
C LEU A 85 -12.65 4.53 3.63
N THR A 86 -12.84 5.28 4.70
CA THR A 86 -13.84 4.94 5.72
C THR A 86 -14.64 6.17 6.16
N ALA A 87 -15.86 5.97 6.61
CA ALA A 87 -16.65 7.04 7.21
C ALA A 87 -16.04 7.53 8.53
N LEU A 88 -16.26 8.78 8.85
CA LEU A 88 -15.86 9.38 10.13
C LEU A 88 -16.49 8.60 11.30
N ASN A 89 -15.71 8.28 12.35
CA ASN A 89 -16.14 7.63 13.60
C ASN A 89 -16.29 6.10 13.59
N ASP A 90 -15.68 5.41 12.67
CA ASP A 90 -15.69 3.94 12.68
C ASP A 90 -14.33 3.36 13.13
N GLU A 91 -14.03 3.49 14.46
CA GLU A 91 -12.81 2.91 15.04
C GLU A 91 -12.72 1.39 14.82
N ALA A 92 -13.86 0.69 14.83
CA ALA A 92 -13.91 -0.74 14.59
C ALA A 92 -13.46 -1.09 13.17
N SER A 93 -13.86 -0.30 12.18
CA SER A 93 -13.39 -0.44 10.80
C SER A 93 -11.89 -0.16 10.64
N HIS A 94 -11.35 0.80 11.38
CA HIS A 94 -9.91 1.07 11.37
C HIS A 94 -9.10 -0.12 11.90
N ILE A 95 -9.49 -0.69 13.04
CA ILE A 95 -8.83 -1.86 13.63
C ILE A 95 -8.91 -3.06 12.67
N LYS A 96 -10.13 -3.37 12.21
CA LYS A 96 -10.38 -4.48 11.29
C LYS A 96 -9.55 -4.37 10.01
N GLY A 97 -9.47 -3.20 9.40
CA GLY A 97 -8.74 -3.05 8.16
C GLY A 97 -7.23 -3.16 8.34
N LEU A 98 -6.66 -2.72 9.48
CA LEU A 98 -5.25 -2.96 9.80
C LEU A 98 -4.97 -4.46 9.97
N GLU A 99 -5.85 -5.19 10.66
CA GLU A 99 -5.76 -6.64 10.82
C GLU A 99 -5.81 -7.36 9.47
N LEU A 100 -6.64 -6.89 8.54
CA LEU A 100 -6.76 -7.42 7.18
C LEU A 100 -5.61 -7.04 6.24
N GLY A 101 -4.64 -6.25 6.70
CA GLY A 101 -3.45 -5.91 5.93
C GLY A 101 -3.53 -4.64 5.10
N GLY A 102 -4.44 -3.73 5.39
CA GLY A 102 -4.42 -2.35 4.87
C GLY A 102 -3.14 -1.62 5.28
N ASP A 103 -2.61 -0.79 4.39
CA ASP A 103 -1.37 -0.03 4.63
C ASP A 103 -1.64 1.35 5.22
N ASP A 104 -2.80 1.96 4.95
CA ASP A 104 -3.25 3.24 5.53
C ASP A 104 -4.78 3.37 5.48
N PHE A 105 -5.30 4.35 6.24
CA PHE A 105 -6.71 4.72 6.31
C PHE A 105 -6.89 6.21 6.09
N VAL A 106 -7.92 6.55 5.32
CA VAL A 106 -8.33 7.94 5.11
C VAL A 106 -9.82 8.05 5.38
N THR A 107 -10.18 8.95 6.27
CA THR A 107 -11.58 9.21 6.60
C THR A 107 -12.24 10.13 5.59
N LYS A 108 -13.48 9.80 5.20
CA LYS A 108 -14.36 10.71 4.43
C LYS A 108 -14.90 11.82 5.36
N PRO A 109 -15.00 13.09 4.94
CA PRO A 109 -14.76 13.62 3.61
C PRO A 109 -13.26 13.71 3.26
N ILE A 110 -12.92 13.32 2.03
CA ILE A 110 -11.55 13.16 1.59
C ILE A 110 -10.98 14.50 1.12
N SER A 111 -9.86 14.92 1.70
CA SER A 111 -9.04 15.99 1.13
C SER A 111 -8.06 15.41 0.11
N PRO A 112 -8.18 15.74 -1.20
CA PRO A 112 -7.28 15.21 -2.23
C PRO A 112 -5.79 15.49 -1.94
N LYS A 113 -5.47 16.65 -1.40
CA LYS A 113 -4.09 17.01 -1.02
C LYS A 113 -3.55 16.11 0.09
N VAL A 114 -4.38 15.78 1.09
CA VAL A 114 -3.99 14.89 2.19
C VAL A 114 -3.81 13.47 1.67
N LEU A 115 -4.73 13.01 0.81
CA LEU A 115 -4.64 11.69 0.19
C LEU A 115 -3.36 11.51 -0.63
N ILE A 116 -3.04 12.46 -1.52
CA ILE A 116 -1.81 12.45 -2.31
C ILE A 116 -0.57 12.44 -1.41
N SER A 117 -0.55 13.27 -0.37
CA SER A 117 0.58 13.32 0.58
C SER A 117 0.79 11.97 1.29
N ARG A 118 -0.30 11.30 1.71
CA ARG A 118 -0.26 9.99 2.34
C ARG A 118 0.25 8.90 1.37
N ILE A 119 -0.31 8.84 0.17
CA ILE A 119 0.11 7.91 -0.88
C ILE A 119 1.60 8.11 -1.20
N THR A 120 2.04 9.35 -1.40
CA THR A 120 3.45 9.65 -1.65
C THR A 120 4.35 9.23 -0.49
N ALA A 121 3.89 9.42 0.75
CA ALA A 121 4.62 8.97 1.93
C ALA A 121 4.70 7.45 2.03
N LEU A 122 3.64 6.72 1.67
CA LEU A 122 3.64 5.26 1.60
C LEU A 122 4.63 4.75 0.55
N PHE A 123 4.61 5.30 -0.67
CA PHE A 123 5.57 4.94 -1.71
C PHE A 123 7.01 5.22 -1.31
N ARG A 124 7.27 6.35 -0.65
CA ARG A 124 8.62 6.67 -0.15
C ARG A 124 9.12 5.70 0.92
N ARG A 125 8.22 5.05 1.68
CA ARG A 125 8.60 4.01 2.63
C ARG A 125 8.97 2.69 1.94
N ILE A 126 8.35 2.41 0.78
CA ILE A 126 8.58 1.19 0.00
C ILE A 126 9.74 1.37 -0.98
N GLN A 127 9.89 2.56 -1.55
CA GLN A 127 11.03 2.97 -2.37
C GLN A 127 11.84 3.97 -1.54
N PRO A 128 12.79 3.53 -0.73
CA PRO A 128 13.75 4.45 -0.17
C PRO A 128 14.39 5.18 -1.34
N ALA A 129 14.38 6.52 -1.30
CA ALA A 129 15.02 7.34 -2.33
C ALA A 129 16.39 6.74 -2.67
N ALA A 130 16.75 6.71 -3.93
CA ALA A 130 17.94 6.06 -4.49
C ALA A 130 19.32 6.49 -3.88
N GLY A 131 19.28 7.22 -2.77
CA GLY A 131 20.45 7.65 -1.99
C GLY A 131 20.57 7.04 -0.59
N ASP A 132 19.49 6.44 -0.02
CA ASP A 132 19.50 5.99 1.40
C ASP A 132 19.23 4.49 1.62
N SER A 133 19.01 3.72 0.54
CA SER A 133 18.79 2.28 0.64
C SER A 133 20.10 1.54 0.83
N LYS A 134 20.74 1.67 1.98
CA LYS A 134 21.93 0.88 2.30
C LYS A 134 21.51 -0.56 2.54
N ILE A 135 22.14 -1.48 1.80
CA ILE A 135 22.11 -2.90 2.16
C ILE A 135 22.65 -2.99 3.59
N VAL A 136 21.84 -3.53 4.48
CA VAL A 136 22.26 -3.76 5.87
C VAL A 136 22.87 -5.14 5.97
N THR A 137 24.13 -5.20 6.38
CA THR A 137 24.80 -6.47 6.64
C THR A 137 25.29 -6.49 8.09
N ALA A 138 24.83 -7.46 8.87
CA ALA A 138 25.21 -7.64 10.27
C ALA A 138 25.12 -9.12 10.65
N ASN A 139 26.19 -9.68 11.23
CA ASN A 139 26.21 -11.04 11.76
C ASN A 139 25.70 -12.13 10.79
N GLY A 140 26.07 -12.03 9.50
CA GLY A 140 25.61 -12.96 8.46
C GLY A 140 24.22 -12.66 7.90
N LEU A 141 23.49 -11.70 8.48
CA LEU A 141 22.22 -11.20 7.94
C LEU A 141 22.51 -10.14 6.87
N THR A 142 21.90 -10.28 5.70
CA THR A 142 21.91 -9.29 4.62
C THR A 142 20.48 -8.93 4.27
N ILE A 143 20.18 -7.64 4.28
CA ILE A 143 18.85 -7.11 3.94
C ILE A 143 19.02 -6.11 2.81
N ASP A 144 18.45 -6.40 1.66
CA ASP A 144 18.41 -5.51 0.49
C ASP A 144 17.02 -4.89 0.37
N PRO A 145 16.84 -3.64 0.78
CA PRO A 145 15.55 -2.98 0.74
C PRO A 145 15.10 -2.63 -0.68
N ALA A 146 16.02 -2.50 -1.64
CA ALA A 146 15.67 -2.21 -3.03
C ALA A 146 15.05 -3.43 -3.72
N GLN A 147 15.43 -4.64 -3.32
CA GLN A 147 14.93 -5.89 -3.89
C GLN A 147 13.99 -6.65 -2.94
N TYR A 148 13.69 -6.12 -1.77
CA TYR A 148 12.92 -6.81 -0.72
C TYR A 148 13.47 -8.22 -0.41
N ARG A 149 14.80 -8.35 -0.39
CA ARG A 149 15.48 -9.63 -0.17
C ARG A 149 16.16 -9.67 1.19
N THR A 150 16.00 -10.81 1.83
CA THR A 150 16.67 -11.11 3.10
C THR A 150 17.46 -12.40 2.95
N ALA A 151 18.70 -12.41 3.40
CA ALA A 151 19.50 -13.61 3.48
C ALA A 151 20.21 -13.72 4.84
N LEU A 152 20.28 -14.90 5.40
CA LEU A 152 21.04 -15.22 6.60
C LEU A 152 22.07 -16.31 6.25
N ASN A 153 23.35 -16.00 6.45
CA ASN A 153 24.47 -16.89 6.12
C ASN A 153 24.42 -17.40 4.66
N GLY A 154 23.97 -16.56 3.72
CA GLY A 154 23.84 -16.88 2.30
C GLY A 154 22.55 -17.61 1.91
N VAL A 155 21.73 -18.02 2.85
CA VAL A 155 20.41 -18.62 2.59
C VAL A 155 19.36 -17.52 2.49
N GLN A 156 18.60 -17.50 1.38
CA GLN A 156 17.52 -16.52 1.18
C GLN A 156 16.26 -16.92 1.93
N TYR A 157 15.61 -15.92 2.55
CA TYR A 157 14.32 -16.05 3.23
C TYR A 157 13.32 -15.09 2.60
N VAL A 158 12.13 -15.60 2.32
CA VAL A 158 10.99 -14.79 1.89
C VAL A 158 10.21 -14.38 3.14
N LEU A 159 10.14 -13.09 3.40
CA LEU A 159 9.39 -12.50 4.50
C LEU A 159 8.15 -11.80 3.96
N ALA A 160 7.05 -11.83 4.71
CA ALA A 160 5.92 -10.96 4.43
C ALA A 160 6.36 -9.48 4.53
N LYS A 161 5.69 -8.59 3.79
CA LYS A 161 6.07 -7.17 3.69
C LYS A 161 6.31 -6.52 5.06
N LYS A 162 5.36 -6.68 5.99
CA LYS A 162 5.47 -6.08 7.34
C LYS A 162 6.64 -6.68 8.16
N GLU A 163 6.90 -7.95 7.99
CA GLU A 163 8.05 -8.63 8.63
C GLU A 163 9.37 -8.10 8.09
N PHE A 164 9.46 -7.93 6.78
CA PHE A 164 10.63 -7.36 6.12
C PHE A 164 10.89 -5.92 6.59
N GLU A 165 9.87 -5.08 6.59
CA GLU A 165 9.97 -3.67 7.00
C GLU A 165 10.40 -3.54 8.47
N LEU A 166 9.83 -4.37 9.35
CA LEU A 166 10.22 -4.42 10.76
C LEU A 166 11.68 -4.84 10.93
N LEU A 167 12.08 -5.92 10.25
CA LEU A 167 13.45 -6.41 10.31
C LEU A 167 14.44 -5.36 9.79
N TYR A 168 14.13 -4.70 8.67
CA TYR A 168 14.96 -3.64 8.09
C TYR A 168 15.07 -2.45 9.05
N LEU A 169 13.95 -2.01 9.64
CA LEU A 169 13.93 -0.92 10.61
C LEU A 169 14.86 -1.22 11.82
N LEU A 170 14.76 -2.42 12.38
CA LEU A 170 15.54 -2.84 13.52
C LEU A 170 17.04 -2.97 13.18
N ALA A 171 17.33 -3.60 12.03
CA ALA A 171 18.72 -3.83 11.59
C ALA A 171 19.44 -2.56 11.14
N SER A 172 18.70 -1.58 10.58
CA SER A 172 19.28 -0.29 10.14
C SER A 172 19.60 0.67 11.28
N LYS A 173 19.11 0.41 12.50
CA LYS A 173 19.32 1.26 13.69
C LYS A 173 19.74 0.42 14.91
N PRO A 174 20.91 -0.24 14.86
CA PRO A 174 21.38 -1.09 15.96
C PRO A 174 21.56 -0.27 17.24
N GLY A 175 21.11 -0.82 18.36
CA GLY A 175 21.20 -0.17 19.68
C GLY A 175 20.11 0.85 19.99
N LYS A 176 19.18 1.12 19.05
CA LYS A 176 18.02 1.98 19.33
C LYS A 176 16.86 1.16 19.89
N VAL A 177 16.32 1.58 21.03
CA VAL A 177 15.09 1.03 21.58
C VAL A 177 13.90 1.74 20.93
N PHE A 178 12.93 0.99 20.44
CA PHE A 178 11.68 1.50 19.92
C PHE A 178 10.59 1.25 20.97
N THR A 179 9.93 2.32 21.42
CA THR A 179 8.76 2.26 22.31
C THR A 179 7.49 2.47 21.49
N PHE A 180 6.44 1.71 21.80
CA PHE A 180 5.11 1.84 21.21
C PHE A 180 4.29 2.83 22.01
#